data_3ae8d73ecdd93bcc549089e634f53ef2
#
_entry.id   3ae8d73ecdd93bcc549089e634f53ef2
#
_cell.length_a   1.000
_cell.length_b   1.000
_cell.length_c   1.000
_cell.angle_alpha   90.00
_cell.angle_beta   90.00
_cell.angle_gamma   90.00
#
_symmetry.space_group_name_H-M   'P 1'
#
loop_
_entity.id
_entity.type
_entity.pdbx_description
1 polymer ?
#
loop_
_entity_poly.entity_id
_entity_poly.type
_entity_poly.pdbx_seq_one_letter_code
_entity_poly.pdbx_strand_id
1 'polypeptide(L)'
;MPKRNNIWLLISLLAMTAFLTVIILSGNSTDTISIDKNLFKVEDQTKIDRVILKKSGEEIKLHFDGSKWMINDSFEADRQLIQVFFATLLQAEPRRPVAQRLRDSIHQQITKAGVEVKLFEGE
;
A
#
# COMPACT_ATOMS: atom_id res chain seq x y z
N MET A 1 63.68 -1.31 -22.07
CA MET A 1 62.99 -0.16 -21.44
C MET A 1 61.53 -0.47 -21.28
N PRO A 2 61.04 -0.83 -20.11
CA PRO A 2 59.67 -1.28 -19.97
C PRO A 2 58.63 -0.18 -19.73
N LYS A 3 58.94 1.08 -20.04
CA LYS A 3 58.01 2.22 -19.80
C LYS A 3 56.77 2.25 -20.68
N ARG A 4 56.80 1.69 -21.86
CA ARG A 4 55.66 1.70 -22.81
C ARG A 4 54.54 0.73 -22.42
N ASN A 5 54.89 -0.37 -21.83
CA ASN A 5 53.91 -1.40 -21.41
C ASN A 5 53.10 -0.95 -20.20
N ASN A 6 53.73 -0.19 -19.28
CA ASN A 6 53.05 0.28 -18.06
C ASN A 6 52.00 1.36 -18.36
N ILE A 7 52.20 2.16 -19.42
CA ILE A 7 51.20 3.16 -19.85
C ILE A 7 49.93 2.48 -20.35
N TRP A 8 50.06 1.39 -21.10
CA TRP A 8 48.92 0.62 -21.56
C TRP A 8 48.16 -0.04 -20.41
N LEU A 9 48.84 -0.51 -19.37
CA LEU A 9 48.25 -1.04 -18.15
C LEU A 9 47.52 0.05 -17.36
N LEU A 10 48.09 1.24 -17.27
CA LEU A 10 47.45 2.40 -16.64
C LEU A 10 46.18 2.84 -17.39
N ILE A 11 46.23 2.88 -18.73
CA ILE A 11 45.07 3.22 -19.55
C ILE A 11 43.96 2.15 -19.39
N SER A 12 44.35 0.86 -19.39
CA SER A 12 43.39 -0.25 -19.16
C SER A 12 42.75 -0.17 -17.79
N LEU A 13 43.53 0.12 -16.75
CA LEU A 13 43.04 0.27 -15.39
C LEU A 13 42.06 1.46 -15.29
N LEU A 14 42.44 2.60 -15.89
CA LEU A 14 41.59 3.79 -15.91
C LEU A 14 40.28 3.57 -16.66
N ALA A 15 40.30 2.86 -17.78
CA ALA A 15 39.12 2.50 -18.55
C ALA A 15 38.18 1.55 -17.73
N MET A 16 38.76 0.58 -17.02
CA MET A 16 38.01 -0.36 -16.21
C MET A 16 37.35 0.32 -15.00
N THR A 17 38.07 1.24 -14.33
CA THR A 17 37.47 2.01 -13.23
C THR A 17 36.39 2.95 -13.71
N ALA A 18 36.55 3.62 -14.83
CA ALA A 18 35.51 4.47 -15.43
C ALA A 18 34.26 3.65 -15.80
N PHE A 19 34.44 2.45 -16.36
CA PHE A 19 33.34 1.56 -16.71
C PHE A 19 32.58 1.06 -15.47
N LEU A 20 33.28 0.68 -14.40
CA LEU A 20 32.67 0.29 -13.13
C LEU A 20 31.90 1.46 -12.51
N THR A 21 32.43 2.67 -12.57
CA THR A 21 31.77 3.88 -12.05
C THR A 21 30.46 4.14 -12.78
N VAL A 22 30.46 3.99 -14.10
CA VAL A 22 29.24 4.15 -14.93
C VAL A 22 28.20 3.10 -14.56
N ILE A 23 28.59 1.83 -14.35
CA ILE A 23 27.66 0.77 -13.94
C ILE A 23 27.07 1.07 -12.56
N ILE A 24 27.87 1.51 -11.60
CA ILE A 24 27.40 1.83 -10.26
C ILE A 24 26.46 3.03 -10.28
N LEU A 25 26.77 4.07 -11.04
CA LEU A 25 25.92 5.25 -11.17
C LEU A 25 24.63 4.98 -11.98
N SER A 26 24.71 4.10 -12.99
CA SER A 26 23.54 3.70 -13.78
C SER A 26 22.69 2.64 -13.10
N GLY A 27 23.29 1.81 -12.23
CA GLY A 27 22.61 0.74 -11.49
C GLY A 27 21.82 1.22 -10.27
N ASN A 28 21.90 2.49 -9.89
CA ASN A 28 21.17 3.06 -8.77
C ASN A 28 19.71 3.44 -9.08
N SER A 29 19.17 2.98 -10.18
CA SER A 29 17.70 2.89 -10.30
C SER A 29 17.21 1.61 -9.60
N THR A 30 17.55 1.45 -8.34
CA THR A 30 16.65 0.73 -7.47
C THR A 30 15.42 1.63 -7.38
N ASP A 31 14.44 1.38 -8.24
CA ASP A 31 13.07 1.76 -7.94
C ASP A 31 12.74 1.10 -6.60
N THR A 32 13.20 1.73 -5.55
CA THR A 32 12.66 1.49 -4.23
C THR A 32 11.24 1.97 -4.36
N ILE A 33 10.33 1.06 -4.71
CA ILE A 33 8.91 1.31 -4.63
C ILE A 33 8.69 1.66 -3.18
N SER A 34 8.75 2.96 -2.88
CA SER A 34 8.43 3.47 -1.56
C SER A 34 6.94 3.27 -1.40
N ILE A 35 6.58 2.18 -0.72
CA ILE A 35 5.21 1.92 -0.35
C ILE A 35 4.85 3.02 0.65
N ASP A 36 3.92 3.88 0.26
CA ASP A 36 3.34 4.83 1.20
C ASP A 36 2.61 4.04 2.30
N LYS A 37 3.22 3.97 3.46
CA LYS A 37 2.65 3.28 4.62
C LYS A 37 1.35 3.91 5.10
N ASN A 38 1.09 5.14 4.70
CA ASN A 38 -0.12 5.87 5.07
C ASN A 38 -1.27 5.67 4.07
N LEU A 39 -1.06 4.91 2.98
CA LEU A 39 -2.06 4.72 1.93
C LEU A 39 -3.42 4.25 2.45
N PHE A 40 -3.44 3.44 3.51
CA PHE A 40 -4.66 2.93 4.14
C PHE A 40 -4.88 3.48 5.55
N LYS A 41 -4.08 4.46 5.96
CA LYS A 41 -4.19 5.03 7.29
C LYS A 41 -5.39 5.96 7.37
N VAL A 42 -6.30 5.63 8.24
CA VAL A 42 -7.36 6.54 8.67
C VAL A 42 -6.75 7.48 9.70
N GLU A 43 -6.64 8.77 9.39
CA GLU A 43 -5.99 9.75 10.28
C GLU A 43 -6.79 9.96 11.57
N ASP A 44 -8.11 10.05 11.45
CA ASP A 44 -9.00 10.30 12.58
C ASP A 44 -10.32 9.55 12.40
N GLN A 45 -10.46 8.44 13.12
CA GLN A 45 -11.68 7.64 13.10
C GLN A 45 -12.90 8.38 13.65
N THR A 46 -12.69 9.42 14.47
CA THR A 46 -13.80 10.18 15.08
C THR A 46 -14.54 11.05 14.08
N LYS A 47 -13.92 11.33 12.93
CA LYS A 47 -14.54 12.08 11.83
C LYS A 47 -15.39 11.20 10.93
N ILE A 48 -15.23 9.88 10.99
CA ILE A 48 -16.00 8.96 10.18
C ILE A 48 -17.39 8.81 10.79
N ASP A 49 -18.39 9.21 10.06
CA ASP A 49 -19.79 9.12 10.47
C ASP A 49 -20.57 8.06 9.70
N ARG A 50 -20.04 7.57 8.58
CA ARG A 50 -20.70 6.60 7.73
C ARG A 50 -19.71 5.61 7.13
N VAL A 51 -20.11 4.35 7.12
CA VAL A 51 -19.36 3.26 6.50
C VAL A 51 -20.29 2.45 5.63
N ILE A 52 -19.89 2.13 4.42
CA ILE A 52 -20.64 1.24 3.53
C ILE A 52 -19.78 0.00 3.30
N LEU A 53 -20.33 -1.15 3.63
CA LEU A 53 -19.75 -2.47 3.39
C LEU A 53 -20.52 -3.14 2.24
N LYS A 54 -19.81 -3.58 1.21
CA LYS A 54 -20.43 -4.21 0.05
C LYS A 54 -19.75 -5.53 -0.28
N LYS A 55 -20.52 -6.59 -0.39
CA LYS A 55 -20.04 -7.93 -0.74
C LYS A 55 -21.06 -8.64 -1.62
N SER A 56 -20.62 -9.07 -2.80
CA SER A 56 -21.44 -9.92 -3.70
C SER A 56 -22.87 -9.41 -3.96
N GLY A 57 -23.03 -8.09 -4.03
CA GLY A 57 -24.33 -7.45 -4.27
C GLY A 57 -25.13 -7.11 -3.00
N GLU A 58 -24.73 -7.61 -1.85
CA GLU A 58 -25.28 -7.18 -0.57
C GLU A 58 -24.57 -5.94 -0.05
N GLU A 59 -25.31 -5.00 0.52
CA GLU A 59 -24.82 -3.74 1.04
C GLU A 59 -25.30 -3.52 2.47
N ILE A 60 -24.36 -3.21 3.36
CA ILE A 60 -24.64 -2.82 4.75
C ILE A 60 -24.16 -1.40 4.93
N LYS A 61 -25.04 -0.53 5.42
CA LYS A 61 -24.73 0.86 5.77
C LYS A 61 -24.62 0.99 7.27
N LEU A 62 -23.49 1.46 7.73
CA LEU A 62 -23.29 1.86 9.11
C LEU A 62 -23.31 3.38 9.18
N HIS A 63 -24.09 3.93 10.07
CA HIS A 63 -24.22 5.37 10.28
C HIS A 63 -24.13 5.68 11.77
N PHE A 64 -23.36 6.70 12.12
CA PHE A 64 -23.22 7.18 13.49
C PHE A 64 -24.24 8.30 13.73
N ASP A 65 -25.16 8.10 14.68
CA ASP A 65 -26.21 9.07 14.99
C ASP A 65 -25.79 10.16 16.00
N GLY A 66 -24.50 10.21 16.34
CA GLY A 66 -23.94 11.10 17.36
C GLY A 66 -23.74 10.42 18.72
N SER A 67 -24.28 9.25 18.94
CA SER A 67 -24.19 8.49 20.18
C SER A 67 -23.85 7.02 19.95
N LYS A 68 -24.37 6.42 18.91
CA LYS A 68 -24.21 5.01 18.57
C LYS A 68 -24.19 4.78 17.06
N TRP A 69 -23.67 3.64 16.68
CA TRP A 69 -23.67 3.19 15.30
C TRP A 69 -24.97 2.42 14.99
N MET A 70 -25.60 2.77 13.88
CA MET A 70 -26.81 2.14 13.37
C MET A 70 -26.52 1.34 12.11
N ILE A 71 -27.15 0.19 11.97
CA ILE A 71 -27.10 -0.66 10.77
C ILE A 71 -28.36 -0.40 9.96
N ASN A 72 -28.19 0.07 8.71
CA ASN A 72 -29.29 0.36 7.77
C ASN A 72 -30.39 1.23 8.40
N ASP A 73 -30.02 2.14 9.28
CA ASP A 73 -30.91 3.04 10.04
C ASP A 73 -32.01 2.33 10.88
N SER A 74 -31.92 1.02 11.03
CA SER A 74 -32.96 0.21 11.69
C SER A 74 -32.49 -0.51 12.92
N PHE A 75 -31.23 -0.92 12.96
CA PHE A 75 -30.69 -1.73 14.06
C PHE A 75 -29.48 -1.04 14.68
N GLU A 76 -29.32 -1.19 15.99
CA GLU A 76 -28.12 -0.77 16.69
C GLU A 76 -26.97 -1.74 16.41
N ALA A 77 -25.82 -1.22 16.01
CA ALA A 77 -24.63 -2.02 15.81
C ALA A 77 -23.99 -2.41 17.14
N ASP A 78 -23.46 -3.62 17.22
CA ASP A 78 -22.70 -4.06 18.38
C ASP A 78 -21.46 -3.19 18.57
N ARG A 79 -21.35 -2.53 19.71
CA ARG A 79 -20.26 -1.61 20.04
C ARG A 79 -18.90 -2.31 20.00
N GLN A 80 -18.81 -3.53 20.44
CA GLN A 80 -17.58 -4.32 20.45
C GLN A 80 -17.09 -4.61 19.02
N LEU A 81 -18.01 -5.01 18.15
CA LEU A 81 -17.70 -5.27 16.75
C LEU A 81 -17.25 -3.99 16.03
N ILE A 82 -17.90 -2.87 16.30
CA ILE A 82 -17.50 -1.56 15.75
C ILE A 82 -16.09 -1.17 16.21
N GLN A 83 -15.76 -1.36 17.49
CA GLN A 83 -14.43 -1.08 18.00
C GLN A 83 -13.36 -1.97 17.35
N VAL A 84 -13.62 -3.27 17.19
CA VAL A 84 -12.71 -4.20 16.52
C VAL A 84 -12.54 -3.83 15.04
N PHE A 85 -13.61 -3.44 14.37
CA PHE A 85 -13.58 -3.02 12.97
C PHE A 85 -12.65 -1.82 12.78
N PHE A 86 -12.85 -0.75 13.53
CA PHE A 86 -11.98 0.45 13.43
C PHE A 86 -10.55 0.17 13.88
N ALA A 87 -10.34 -0.62 14.94
CA ALA A 87 -8.99 -1.01 15.36
C ALA A 87 -8.26 -1.78 14.25
N THR A 88 -8.95 -2.64 13.51
CA THR A 88 -8.39 -3.36 12.37
C THR A 88 -8.02 -2.41 11.23
N LEU A 89 -8.89 -1.46 10.91
CA LEU A 89 -8.61 -0.45 9.87
C LEU A 89 -7.42 0.44 10.21
N LEU A 90 -7.30 0.87 11.48
CA LEU A 90 -6.19 1.69 11.95
C LEU A 90 -4.84 0.96 11.91
N GLN A 91 -4.84 -0.37 11.99
CA GLN A 91 -3.65 -1.21 11.95
C GLN A 91 -3.33 -1.70 10.53
N ALA A 92 -4.16 -1.40 9.54
CA ALA A 92 -3.94 -1.81 8.16
C ALA A 92 -2.75 -1.06 7.55
N GLU A 93 -1.67 -1.78 7.30
CA GLU A 93 -0.47 -1.25 6.66
C GLU A 93 -0.14 -2.05 5.39
N PRO A 94 0.21 -1.38 4.28
CA PRO A 94 0.72 -2.06 3.11
C PRO A 94 2.11 -2.62 3.42
N ARG A 95 2.34 -3.90 3.15
CA ARG A 95 3.64 -4.54 3.40
C ARG A 95 4.54 -4.50 2.17
N ARG A 96 4.03 -4.92 1.03
CA ARG A 96 4.78 -5.01 -0.22
C ARG A 96 3.83 -5.01 -1.42
N PRO A 97 4.26 -4.50 -2.57
CA PRO A 97 3.48 -4.58 -3.78
C PRO A 97 3.38 -6.02 -4.25
N VAL A 98 2.26 -6.34 -4.87
CA VAL A 98 2.03 -7.64 -5.51
C VAL A 98 2.85 -7.73 -6.79
N ALA A 99 3.50 -8.87 -7.01
CA ALA A 99 4.21 -9.13 -8.25
C ALA A 99 3.25 -9.02 -9.45
N GLN A 100 3.69 -8.36 -10.52
CA GLN A 100 2.84 -8.06 -11.68
C GLN A 100 2.15 -9.29 -12.25
N ARG A 101 2.85 -10.43 -12.29
CA ARG A 101 2.32 -11.73 -12.76
C ARG A 101 1.16 -12.29 -11.93
N LEU A 102 1.02 -11.87 -10.68
CA LEU A 102 -0.03 -12.33 -9.77
C LEU A 102 -1.19 -11.34 -9.65
N ARG A 103 -1.05 -10.15 -10.24
CA ARG A 103 -2.02 -9.05 -10.10
C ARG A 103 -3.42 -9.47 -10.54
N ASP A 104 -3.53 -10.08 -11.71
CA ASP A 104 -4.84 -10.48 -12.27
C ASP A 104 -5.52 -11.56 -11.42
N SER A 105 -4.76 -12.56 -10.96
CA SER A 105 -5.27 -13.62 -10.10
C SER A 105 -5.77 -13.07 -8.76
N ILE A 106 -4.99 -12.20 -8.13
CA ILE A 106 -5.37 -11.57 -6.86
C ILE A 106 -6.57 -10.64 -7.06
N HIS A 107 -6.58 -9.86 -8.13
CA HIS A 107 -7.73 -8.99 -8.45
C HIS A 107 -9.02 -9.80 -8.60
N GLN A 108 -8.99 -10.93 -9.29
CA GLN A 108 -10.14 -11.82 -9.41
C GLN A 108 -10.59 -12.38 -8.05
N GLN A 109 -9.65 -12.77 -7.19
CA GLN A 109 -9.97 -13.27 -5.85
C GLN A 109 -10.62 -12.18 -4.99
N ILE A 110 -10.09 -10.96 -5.02
CA ILE A 110 -10.66 -9.82 -4.28
C ILE A 110 -12.05 -9.49 -4.82
N THR A 111 -12.25 -9.49 -6.12
CA THR A 111 -13.56 -9.21 -6.73
C THR A 111 -14.62 -10.25 -6.35
N LYS A 112 -14.23 -11.53 -6.25
CA LYS A 112 -15.16 -12.62 -5.92
C LYS A 112 -15.47 -12.76 -4.44
N ALA A 113 -14.47 -12.60 -3.59
CA ALA A 113 -14.55 -12.91 -2.16
C ALA A 113 -14.29 -11.71 -1.24
N GLY A 114 -13.83 -10.59 -1.79
CA GLY A 114 -13.52 -9.39 -1.03
C GLY A 114 -14.77 -8.64 -0.55
N VAL A 115 -14.57 -7.83 0.46
CA VAL A 115 -15.56 -6.86 0.93
C VAL A 115 -15.05 -5.47 0.58
N GLU A 116 -15.84 -4.72 -0.18
CA GLU A 116 -15.57 -3.31 -0.44
C GLU A 116 -15.97 -2.50 0.79
N VAL A 117 -15.06 -1.68 1.28
CA VAL A 117 -15.30 -0.79 2.43
C VAL A 117 -15.15 0.64 1.97
N LYS A 118 -16.20 1.44 2.13
CA LYS A 118 -16.19 2.90 1.87
C LYS A 118 -16.39 3.63 3.18
N LEU A 119 -15.48 4.54 3.47
CA LEU A 119 -15.52 5.39 4.65
C LEU A 119 -15.87 6.81 4.23
N PHE A 120 -16.76 7.45 4.96
CA PHE A 120 -17.17 8.82 4.73
C PHE A 120 -16.98 9.63 6.02
N GLU A 121 -16.41 10.80 5.85
CA GLU A 121 -16.29 11.78 6.92
C GLU A 121 -17.51 12.71 6.86
N GLY A 122 -18.08 13.02 8.02
CA GLY A 122 -19.14 14.01 8.15
C GLY A 122 -18.63 15.43 7.86
N GLU A 123 -19.51 16.27 7.38
CA GLU A 123 -19.25 17.72 7.21
C GLU A 123 -19.07 18.43 8.55
#